data_061b23b198c6f3ad26894a408be5645e
#
_entry.id   061b23b198c6f3ad26894a408be5645e
#
_cell.length_a   1.000
_cell.length_b   1.000
_cell.length_c   1.000
_cell.angle_alpha   90.00
_cell.angle_beta   90.00
_cell.angle_gamma   90.00
#
_symmetry.space_group_name_H-M   'P 1'
#
loop_
_entity.id
_entity.type
_entity.pdbx_description
1 polymer ?
#
loop_
_entity_poly.entity_id
_entity_poly.type
_entity_poly.pdbx_seq_one_letter_code
_entity_poly.pdbx_strand_id
1 'polypeptide(L)'
;MIGKHLASLLAKEGCEVAGISRATSASRYVREKPPYKHYLGDILDTTFLQRVWQDWKPDLVYHLAAQAYNGESWDAEDTTYALNVTGSRNVLNACRRYSPQARIIPACSSAEYGFVPEHMIPIREDVTPLRPITPYGVSKACLEMMSRQYHLNYGMDVVMPRLFIHVGPDHPPVTALQNFARQLAAIKLGQQDPVMKVGNLDSSRDFVDVRDGVRALWLLAQKGVSGEAYNQCAGKAWGMRESLDILMRISGVNVEVQQDKQLFRPSDEKVLLGDPSKLQSLGWRCGIPFERTLEDIYRNWLERLS
;
A
#
# COMPACT_ATOMS: atom_id res chain seq x y z
N MET A 1 -4.75 4.03 4.95
CA MET A 1 -5.71 3.05 4.42
C MET A 1 -5.41 1.63 4.88
N ILE A 2 -4.36 0.96 4.40
CA ILE A 2 -4.08 -0.47 4.69
C ILE A 2 -4.10 -0.78 6.19
N GLY A 3 -3.38 -0.02 7.03
CA GLY A 3 -3.31 -0.28 8.47
C GLY A 3 -4.66 -0.25 9.19
N LYS A 4 -5.60 0.63 8.79
CA LYS A 4 -6.95 0.69 9.35
C LYS A 4 -7.74 -0.60 9.03
N HIS A 5 -7.74 -1.02 7.76
CA HIS A 5 -8.43 -2.23 7.33
C HIS A 5 -7.81 -3.48 7.95
N LEU A 6 -6.47 -3.52 8.04
CA LEU A 6 -5.76 -4.65 8.66
C LEU A 6 -6.09 -4.76 10.14
N ALA A 7 -6.02 -3.66 10.90
CA ALA A 7 -6.36 -3.66 12.32
C ALA A 7 -7.80 -4.12 12.57
N SER A 8 -8.75 -3.68 11.71
CA SER A 8 -10.14 -4.12 11.79
C SER A 8 -10.30 -5.61 11.50
N LEU A 9 -9.55 -6.15 10.54
CA LEU A 9 -9.53 -7.59 10.25
C LEU A 9 -8.97 -8.37 11.43
N LEU A 10 -7.79 -8.01 11.93
CA LEU A 10 -7.11 -8.70 13.03
C LEU A 10 -7.95 -8.74 14.31
N ALA A 11 -8.64 -7.63 14.61
CA ALA A 11 -9.57 -7.61 15.75
C ALA A 11 -10.75 -8.59 15.57
N LYS A 12 -11.28 -8.74 14.35
CA LYS A 12 -12.32 -9.73 14.03
C LYS A 12 -11.82 -11.17 14.12
N GLU A 13 -10.54 -11.39 13.81
CA GLU A 13 -9.86 -12.69 13.95
C GLU A 13 -9.46 -13.00 15.41
N GLY A 14 -9.85 -12.14 16.37
CA GLY A 14 -9.58 -12.34 17.80
C GLY A 14 -8.17 -11.96 18.25
N CYS A 15 -7.41 -11.23 17.44
CA CYS A 15 -6.10 -10.75 17.82
C CYS A 15 -6.19 -9.52 18.73
N GLU A 16 -5.31 -9.44 19.73
CA GLU A 16 -5.04 -8.18 20.42
C GLU A 16 -4.21 -7.26 19.49
N VAL A 17 -4.72 -6.06 19.24
CA VAL A 17 -4.11 -5.14 18.27
C VAL A 17 -3.55 -3.90 18.96
N ALA A 18 -2.30 -3.54 18.62
CA ALA A 18 -1.74 -2.24 18.92
C ALA A 18 -1.24 -1.57 17.63
N GLY A 19 -1.33 -0.25 17.58
CA GLY A 19 -0.87 0.53 16.43
C GLY A 19 0.11 1.62 16.84
N ILE A 20 1.08 1.88 15.96
CA ILE A 20 2.00 3.03 16.07
C ILE A 20 1.71 3.97 14.91
N SER A 21 1.56 5.27 15.18
CA SER A 21 1.57 6.28 14.14
C SER A 21 2.08 7.63 14.68
N ARG A 22 2.54 8.48 13.76
CA ARG A 22 2.79 9.90 14.06
C ARG A 22 1.45 10.60 14.28
N ALA A 23 1.44 11.66 15.05
CA ALA A 23 0.28 12.39 15.56
C ALA A 23 -1.00 12.32 14.71
N THR A 24 -2.12 12.31 15.40
CA THR A 24 -3.51 12.24 14.96
C THR A 24 -3.94 13.21 13.86
N SER A 25 -3.17 14.28 13.64
CA SER A 25 -3.47 15.31 12.64
C SER A 25 -3.28 14.87 11.19
N ALA A 26 -2.60 13.75 10.95
CA ALA A 26 -2.34 13.27 9.59
C ALA A 26 -3.61 12.83 8.84
N SER A 27 -4.72 12.71 9.52
CA SER A 27 -5.94 12.27 8.90
C SER A 27 -7.12 13.18 9.23
N ARG A 28 -7.27 14.26 8.48
CA ARG A 28 -8.57 14.94 8.32
C ARG A 28 -9.68 13.96 7.89
N TYR A 29 -9.31 12.72 7.63
CA TYR A 29 -10.14 11.66 7.08
C TYR A 29 -10.39 10.49 8.06
N VAL A 30 -9.79 10.47 9.27
CA VAL A 30 -10.11 9.49 10.32
C VAL A 30 -11.00 10.17 11.35
N ARG A 31 -12.30 9.86 11.31
CA ARG A 31 -13.31 10.46 12.21
C ARG A 31 -13.39 9.75 13.58
N GLU A 32 -12.82 8.59 13.73
CA GLU A 32 -12.97 7.75 14.93
C GLU A 32 -11.63 7.38 15.58
N LYS A 33 -11.63 7.36 16.91
CA LYS A 33 -10.52 6.82 17.68
C LYS A 33 -10.39 5.32 17.36
N PRO A 34 -9.18 4.82 17.07
CA PRO A 34 -9.00 3.40 16.76
C PRO A 34 -9.47 2.55 17.95
N PRO A 35 -10.20 1.44 17.69
CA PRO A 35 -10.72 0.55 18.73
C PRO A 35 -9.63 -0.37 19.33
N TYR A 36 -8.36 0.02 19.23
CA TYR A 36 -7.20 -0.74 19.70
C TYR A 36 -6.21 0.19 20.41
N LYS A 37 -5.27 -0.41 21.15
CA LYS A 37 -4.21 0.35 21.84
C LYS A 37 -3.36 1.12 20.82
N HIS A 38 -3.19 2.41 21.02
CA HIS A 38 -2.52 3.27 20.07
C HIS A 38 -1.38 4.04 20.72
N TYR A 39 -0.17 3.89 20.18
CA TYR A 39 1.03 4.60 20.59
C TYR A 39 1.33 5.72 19.59
N LEU A 40 1.40 6.95 20.11
CA LEU A 40 1.76 8.12 19.30
C LEU A 40 3.27 8.34 19.36
N GLY A 41 3.94 8.26 18.21
CA GLY A 41 5.37 8.46 18.11
C GLY A 41 5.91 8.18 16.72
N ASP A 42 7.22 8.36 16.56
CA ASP A 42 7.92 8.20 15.29
C ASP A 42 8.83 6.97 15.32
N ILE A 43 8.88 6.21 14.22
CA ILE A 43 9.78 5.06 14.07
C ILE A 43 11.27 5.48 13.98
N LEU A 44 11.55 6.75 13.82
CA LEU A 44 12.89 7.30 13.92
C LEU A 44 13.38 7.43 15.39
N ASP A 45 12.45 7.50 16.34
CA ASP A 45 12.78 7.52 17.77
C ASP A 45 12.94 6.09 18.31
N THR A 46 14.21 5.68 18.45
CA THR A 46 14.54 4.34 18.96
C THR A 46 14.16 4.13 20.43
N THR A 47 14.15 5.19 21.24
CA THR A 47 13.74 5.14 22.65
C THR A 47 12.24 4.94 22.75
N PHE A 48 11.46 5.59 21.90
CA PHE A 48 10.02 5.36 21.78
C PHE A 48 9.72 3.91 21.38
N LEU A 49 10.39 3.39 20.33
CA LEU A 49 10.22 2.00 19.90
C LEU A 49 10.57 1.01 21.03
N GLN A 50 11.68 1.23 21.73
CA GLN A 50 12.05 0.39 22.88
C GLN A 50 10.91 0.30 23.90
N ARG A 51 10.35 1.46 24.31
CA ARG A 51 9.24 1.51 25.28
C ARG A 51 8.02 0.76 24.78
N VAL A 52 7.65 0.94 23.50
CA VAL A 52 6.49 0.24 22.91
C VAL A 52 6.70 -1.27 22.93
N TRP A 53 7.88 -1.77 22.51
CA TRP A 53 8.17 -3.20 22.46
C TRP A 53 8.24 -3.84 23.86
N GLN A 54 8.75 -3.12 24.84
CA GLN A 54 8.79 -3.59 26.25
C GLN A 54 7.39 -3.65 26.87
N ASP A 55 6.51 -2.71 26.52
CA ASP A 55 5.14 -2.64 27.02
C ASP A 55 4.21 -3.65 26.32
N TRP A 56 4.34 -3.81 24.99
CA TRP A 56 3.41 -4.61 24.18
C TRP A 56 3.89 -6.05 23.93
N LYS A 57 5.18 -6.26 23.70
CA LYS A 57 5.80 -7.57 23.39
C LYS A 57 5.07 -8.30 22.24
N PRO A 58 5.07 -7.76 21.02
CA PRO A 58 4.31 -8.33 19.92
C PRO A 58 4.82 -9.70 19.50
N ASP A 59 3.89 -10.62 19.14
CA ASP A 59 4.18 -11.90 18.48
C ASP A 59 4.20 -11.74 16.94
N LEU A 60 3.52 -10.70 16.43
CA LEU A 60 3.39 -10.40 15.02
C LEU A 60 3.48 -8.90 14.78
N VAL A 61 4.33 -8.50 13.82
CA VAL A 61 4.56 -7.10 13.48
C VAL A 61 4.33 -6.87 12.00
N TYR A 62 3.35 -6.04 11.65
CA TYR A 62 3.18 -5.50 10.31
C TYR A 62 3.83 -4.13 10.23
N HIS A 63 4.93 -4.02 9.50
CA HIS A 63 5.60 -2.74 9.29
C HIS A 63 5.06 -2.05 8.04
N LEU A 64 4.05 -1.20 8.24
CA LEU A 64 3.37 -0.44 7.19
C LEU A 64 3.77 1.05 7.17
N ALA A 65 4.50 1.50 8.20
CA ALA A 65 4.91 2.90 8.32
C ALA A 65 5.94 3.26 7.25
N ALA A 66 5.60 4.23 6.42
CA ALA A 66 6.46 4.70 5.33
C ALA A 66 6.00 6.07 4.82
N GLN A 67 6.90 6.78 4.11
CA GLN A 67 6.48 7.66 3.02
C GLN A 67 6.06 6.73 1.87
N ALA A 68 4.77 6.73 1.50
CA ALA A 68 4.17 5.65 0.71
C ALA A 68 3.81 6.07 -0.73
N TYR A 69 4.11 7.30 -1.12
CA TYR A 69 3.71 7.84 -2.42
C TYR A 69 4.91 8.02 -3.34
N ASN A 70 4.92 7.24 -4.43
CA ASN A 70 5.99 7.24 -5.42
C ASN A 70 6.22 8.64 -6.00
N GLY A 71 5.14 9.39 -6.32
CA GLY A 71 5.25 10.75 -6.84
C GLY A 71 5.90 11.73 -5.86
N GLU A 72 5.52 11.70 -4.59
CA GLU A 72 6.07 12.61 -3.56
C GLU A 72 7.53 12.29 -3.23
N SER A 73 8.01 11.08 -3.51
CA SER A 73 9.38 10.68 -3.17
C SER A 73 10.46 11.48 -3.92
N TRP A 74 10.11 12.08 -5.06
CA TRP A 74 11.02 12.92 -5.81
C TRP A 74 11.27 14.27 -5.14
N ASP A 75 10.24 14.86 -4.54
CA ASP A 75 10.31 16.16 -3.86
C ASP A 75 10.70 16.02 -2.38
N ALA A 76 10.58 14.82 -1.80
CA ALA A 76 10.83 14.52 -0.40
C ALA A 76 11.81 13.34 -0.22
N GLU A 77 12.91 13.33 -0.98
CA GLU A 77 13.85 12.21 -1.04
C GLU A 77 14.47 11.91 0.33
N ASP A 78 14.99 12.93 1.02
CA ASP A 78 15.59 12.78 2.35
C ASP A 78 14.59 12.19 3.36
N THR A 79 13.36 12.69 3.35
CA THR A 79 12.28 12.16 4.21
C THR A 79 11.95 10.73 3.86
N THR A 80 11.93 10.40 2.56
CA THR A 80 11.68 9.05 2.07
C THR A 80 12.74 8.08 2.58
N TYR A 81 14.01 8.39 2.43
CA TYR A 81 15.08 7.52 2.92
C TYR A 81 15.15 7.47 4.46
N ALA A 82 14.97 8.60 5.13
CA ALA A 82 14.94 8.61 6.60
C ALA A 82 13.85 7.68 7.14
N LEU A 83 12.62 7.81 6.68
CA LEU A 83 11.50 6.99 7.16
C LEU A 83 11.60 5.53 6.68
N ASN A 84 11.79 5.33 5.36
CA ASN A 84 11.65 4.00 4.78
C ASN A 84 12.90 3.13 4.98
N VAL A 85 14.08 3.71 5.15
CA VAL A 85 15.31 2.96 5.38
C VAL A 85 15.70 2.99 6.85
N THR A 86 15.99 4.18 7.41
CA THR A 86 16.43 4.29 8.81
C THR A 86 15.32 3.89 9.78
N GLY A 87 14.10 4.38 9.58
CA GLY A 87 12.94 4.00 10.39
C GLY A 87 12.65 2.50 10.35
N SER A 88 12.71 1.89 9.16
CA SER A 88 12.52 0.45 9.00
C SER A 88 13.60 -0.37 9.70
N ARG A 89 14.87 0.04 9.60
CA ARG A 89 15.98 -0.58 10.36
C ARG A 89 15.74 -0.50 11.85
N ASN A 90 15.23 0.63 12.36
CA ASN A 90 14.92 0.79 13.77
C ASN A 90 13.82 -0.18 14.22
N VAL A 91 12.77 -0.39 13.40
CA VAL A 91 11.70 -1.37 13.67
C VAL A 91 12.28 -2.79 13.67
N LEU A 92 13.06 -3.18 12.66
CA LEU A 92 13.72 -4.50 12.61
C LEU A 92 14.62 -4.74 13.84
N ASN A 93 15.40 -3.72 14.26
CA ASN A 93 16.22 -3.80 15.45
C ASN A 93 15.40 -3.92 16.74
N ALA A 94 14.27 -3.21 16.85
CA ALA A 94 13.39 -3.34 18.00
C ALA A 94 12.82 -4.76 18.10
N CYS A 95 12.35 -5.32 16.98
CA CYS A 95 11.91 -6.72 16.92
C CYS A 95 13.03 -7.67 17.36
N ARG A 96 14.21 -7.57 16.76
CA ARG A 96 15.36 -8.42 17.09
C ARG A 96 15.74 -8.39 18.57
N ARG A 97 15.69 -7.20 19.18
CA ARG A 97 16.15 -7.01 20.58
C ARG A 97 15.10 -7.39 21.63
N TYR A 98 13.84 -7.11 21.34
CA TYR A 98 12.78 -7.14 22.36
C TYR A 98 11.67 -8.18 22.08
N SER A 99 11.56 -8.67 20.85
CA SER A 99 10.62 -9.72 20.44
C SER A 99 11.24 -10.61 19.36
N PRO A 100 12.37 -11.30 19.65
CA PRO A 100 13.15 -12.05 18.64
C PRO A 100 12.38 -13.21 18.01
N GLN A 101 11.30 -13.67 18.64
CA GLN A 101 10.44 -14.73 18.13
C GLN A 101 9.24 -14.20 17.31
N ALA A 102 9.06 -12.87 17.25
CA ALA A 102 7.97 -12.28 16.51
C ALA A 102 8.15 -12.49 15.01
N ARG A 103 7.04 -12.84 14.34
CA ARG A 103 6.98 -12.80 12.87
C ARG A 103 6.85 -11.36 12.39
N ILE A 104 7.60 -10.99 11.37
CA ILE A 104 7.59 -9.63 10.81
C ILE A 104 7.13 -9.68 9.36
N ILE A 105 6.19 -8.80 9.02
CA ILE A 105 5.65 -8.59 7.68
C ILE A 105 5.96 -7.15 7.24
N PRO A 106 7.15 -6.87 6.69
CA PRO A 106 7.50 -5.55 6.17
C PRO A 106 6.77 -5.33 4.84
N ALA A 107 6.08 -4.20 4.69
CA ALA A 107 5.43 -3.84 3.45
C ALA A 107 6.46 -3.41 2.38
N CYS A 108 6.93 -4.37 1.61
CA CYS A 108 7.69 -4.19 0.38
C CYS A 108 6.79 -3.66 -0.75
N SER A 109 7.27 -3.50 -1.97
CA SER A 109 6.53 -2.84 -3.04
C SER A 109 6.86 -3.37 -4.43
N SER A 110 5.88 -3.39 -5.34
CA SER A 110 6.12 -3.59 -6.77
C SER A 110 7.03 -2.52 -7.40
N ALA A 111 7.15 -1.34 -6.78
CA ALA A 111 8.06 -0.28 -7.23
C ALA A 111 9.56 -0.70 -7.17
N GLU A 112 9.88 -1.78 -6.47
CA GLU A 112 11.22 -2.36 -6.41
C GLU A 112 11.66 -2.97 -7.74
N TYR A 113 10.71 -3.39 -8.58
CA TYR A 113 11.01 -3.96 -9.90
C TYR A 113 11.45 -2.90 -10.93
N GLY A 114 10.99 -1.65 -10.79
CA GLY A 114 11.23 -0.57 -11.76
C GLY A 114 10.59 -0.88 -13.12
N PHE A 115 11.23 -0.43 -14.20
CA PHE A 115 10.77 -0.75 -15.55
C PHE A 115 11.03 -2.22 -15.89
N VAL A 116 9.94 -2.96 -16.12
CA VAL A 116 9.99 -4.37 -16.49
C VAL A 116 9.71 -4.52 -17.98
N PRO A 117 10.62 -5.16 -18.75
CA PRO A 117 10.40 -5.44 -20.16
C PRO A 117 9.15 -6.28 -20.43
N GLU A 118 8.46 -6.07 -21.54
CA GLU A 118 7.18 -6.75 -21.87
C GLU A 118 7.29 -8.29 -21.80
N HIS A 119 8.42 -8.86 -22.24
CA HIS A 119 8.65 -10.31 -22.22
C HIS A 119 8.82 -10.91 -20.81
N MET A 120 8.94 -10.07 -19.77
CA MET A 120 9.00 -10.48 -18.36
C MET A 120 7.67 -10.20 -17.61
N ILE A 121 6.61 -9.79 -18.31
CA ILE A 121 5.27 -9.60 -17.75
C ILE A 121 4.42 -10.86 -18.00
N PRO A 122 3.71 -11.39 -17.01
CA PRO A 122 3.53 -10.87 -15.65
C PRO A 122 4.79 -11.01 -14.77
N ILE A 123 4.96 -10.05 -13.85
CA ILE A 123 6.11 -9.93 -12.95
C ILE A 123 6.10 -11.07 -11.93
N ARG A 124 7.20 -11.80 -11.82
CA ARG A 124 7.37 -12.92 -10.90
C ARG A 124 8.52 -12.69 -9.93
N GLU A 125 8.38 -13.20 -8.71
CA GLU A 125 9.33 -13.00 -7.61
C GLU A 125 10.70 -13.63 -7.89
N ASP A 126 10.71 -14.78 -8.57
CA ASP A 126 11.88 -15.65 -8.76
C ASP A 126 12.71 -15.31 -10.00
N VAL A 127 12.14 -14.62 -10.99
CA VAL A 127 12.81 -14.37 -12.27
C VAL A 127 12.94 -12.88 -12.63
N THR A 128 12.08 -12.03 -12.09
CA THR A 128 12.13 -10.59 -12.40
C THR A 128 13.07 -9.88 -11.42
N PRO A 129 14.19 -9.29 -11.90
CA PRO A 129 15.13 -8.61 -11.03
C PRO A 129 14.58 -7.33 -10.44
N LEU A 130 15.01 -6.98 -9.22
CA LEU A 130 14.73 -5.69 -8.61
C LEU A 130 15.65 -4.62 -9.23
N ARG A 131 15.05 -3.63 -9.90
CA ARG A 131 15.74 -2.51 -10.57
C ARG A 131 14.98 -1.20 -10.35
N PRO A 132 14.85 -0.76 -9.09
CA PRO A 132 14.06 0.42 -8.76
C PRO A 132 14.62 1.68 -9.44
N ILE A 133 13.72 2.55 -9.91
CA ILE A 133 14.05 3.77 -10.65
C ILE A 133 13.55 5.04 -9.95
N THR A 134 12.94 4.92 -8.78
CA THR A 134 12.41 6.05 -8.00
C THR A 134 12.97 6.01 -6.58
N PRO A 135 13.08 7.14 -5.88
CA PRO A 135 13.53 7.14 -4.48
C PRO A 135 12.69 6.24 -3.60
N TYR A 136 11.37 6.21 -3.81
CA TYR A 136 10.46 5.28 -3.13
C TYR A 136 10.82 3.81 -3.41
N GLY A 137 10.96 3.44 -4.69
CA GLY A 137 11.30 2.07 -5.08
C GLY A 137 12.64 1.63 -4.49
N VAL A 138 13.68 2.50 -4.55
CA VAL A 138 14.99 2.25 -3.93
C VAL A 138 14.84 2.02 -2.42
N SER A 139 14.09 2.87 -1.74
CA SER A 139 13.88 2.75 -0.29
C SER A 139 13.18 1.44 0.10
N LYS A 140 12.26 0.95 -0.75
CA LYS A 140 11.57 -0.33 -0.54
C LYS A 140 12.47 -1.53 -0.83
N ALA A 141 13.29 -1.48 -1.87
CA ALA A 141 14.32 -2.49 -2.11
C ALA A 141 15.33 -2.56 -0.95
N CYS A 142 15.73 -1.43 -0.38
CA CYS A 142 16.54 -1.41 0.85
C CYS A 142 15.83 -2.11 2.01
N LEU A 143 14.53 -1.87 2.21
CA LEU A 143 13.74 -2.55 3.24
C LEU A 143 13.74 -4.08 3.03
N GLU A 144 13.50 -4.55 1.80
CA GLU A 144 13.51 -5.98 1.49
C GLU A 144 14.90 -6.58 1.73
N MET A 145 15.96 -5.94 1.25
CA MET A 145 17.35 -6.41 1.44
C MET A 145 17.74 -6.48 2.93
N MET A 146 17.40 -5.46 3.72
CA MET A 146 17.58 -5.48 5.17
C MET A 146 16.80 -6.61 5.82
N SER A 147 15.53 -6.78 5.45
CA SER A 147 14.67 -7.84 5.98
C SER A 147 15.25 -9.23 5.71
N ARG A 148 15.71 -9.47 4.50
CA ARG A 148 16.41 -10.72 4.11
C ARG A 148 17.71 -10.90 4.89
N GLN A 149 18.51 -9.84 5.06
CA GLN A 149 19.74 -9.90 5.86
C GLN A 149 19.44 -10.22 7.32
N TYR A 150 18.36 -9.66 7.91
CA TYR A 150 17.97 -9.96 9.29
C TYR A 150 17.49 -11.42 9.44
N HIS A 151 16.77 -11.94 8.44
CA HIS A 151 16.43 -13.36 8.39
C HIS A 151 17.68 -14.26 8.37
N LEU A 152 18.58 -14.03 7.41
CA LEU A 152 19.76 -14.88 7.19
C LEU A 152 20.77 -14.84 8.35
N ASN A 153 21.02 -13.65 8.91
CA ASN A 153 22.10 -13.48 9.90
C ASN A 153 21.62 -13.60 11.35
N TYR A 154 20.34 -13.34 11.61
CA TYR A 154 19.81 -13.36 12.98
C TYR A 154 18.69 -14.38 13.18
N GLY A 155 18.33 -15.15 12.15
CA GLY A 155 17.28 -16.17 12.22
C GLY A 155 15.88 -15.60 12.44
N MET A 156 15.66 -14.30 12.13
CA MET A 156 14.36 -13.68 12.35
C MET A 156 13.32 -14.23 11.38
N ASP A 157 12.09 -14.39 11.86
CA ASP A 157 10.97 -14.83 11.04
C ASP A 157 10.39 -13.64 10.27
N VAL A 158 10.74 -13.52 8.98
CA VAL A 158 10.36 -12.39 8.12
C VAL A 158 9.73 -12.89 6.83
N VAL A 159 8.53 -12.40 6.51
CA VAL A 159 7.85 -12.67 5.23
C VAL A 159 7.61 -11.35 4.50
N MET A 160 8.05 -11.24 3.26
CA MET A 160 8.17 -9.97 2.52
C MET A 160 7.12 -9.83 1.41
N PRO A 161 5.90 -9.29 1.69
CA PRO A 161 4.93 -9.01 0.64
C PRO A 161 5.38 -7.81 -0.21
N ARG A 162 5.53 -8.01 -1.52
CA ARG A 162 5.68 -6.94 -2.51
C ARG A 162 4.28 -6.47 -2.92
N LEU A 163 3.85 -5.38 -2.31
CA LEU A 163 2.51 -4.84 -2.52
C LEU A 163 2.40 -4.19 -3.89
N PHE A 164 1.46 -4.65 -4.70
CA PHE A 164 1.00 -3.94 -5.89
C PHE A 164 0.02 -2.82 -5.49
N ILE A 165 -0.67 -2.19 -6.44
CA ILE A 165 -1.43 -0.99 -6.11
C ILE A 165 -2.72 -1.34 -5.36
N HIS A 166 -2.72 -1.05 -4.05
CA HIS A 166 -3.91 -1.21 -3.21
C HIS A 166 -4.84 -0.03 -3.37
N VAL A 167 -6.11 -0.34 -3.58
CA VAL A 167 -7.20 0.64 -3.76
C VAL A 167 -8.39 0.30 -2.87
N GLY A 168 -9.13 1.31 -2.48
CA GLY A 168 -10.33 1.13 -1.64
C GLY A 168 -10.76 2.41 -0.94
N PRO A 169 -11.84 2.37 -0.17
CA PRO A 169 -12.30 3.50 0.64
C PRO A 169 -11.24 4.00 1.64
N ASP A 170 -11.44 5.19 2.16
CA ASP A 170 -10.57 5.83 3.18
C ASP A 170 -9.14 6.14 2.72
N HIS A 171 -8.90 6.21 1.41
CA HIS A 171 -7.61 6.67 0.88
C HIS A 171 -7.67 8.18 0.57
N PRO A 172 -6.58 8.94 0.77
CA PRO A 172 -6.51 10.34 0.34
C PRO A 172 -6.49 10.48 -1.20
N PRO A 173 -6.84 11.65 -1.77
CA PRO A 173 -6.98 11.87 -3.21
C PRO A 173 -5.65 12.06 -3.93
N VAL A 174 -4.59 11.38 -3.49
CA VAL A 174 -3.22 11.47 -4.04
C VAL A 174 -2.95 10.45 -5.13
N THR A 175 -3.86 9.51 -5.35
CA THR A 175 -3.77 8.52 -6.44
C THR A 175 -4.84 8.80 -7.50
N ALA A 176 -4.61 8.38 -8.74
CA ALA A 176 -5.49 8.68 -9.86
C ALA A 176 -6.94 8.26 -9.62
N LEU A 177 -7.20 6.99 -9.24
CA LEU A 177 -8.57 6.49 -9.01
C LEU A 177 -9.29 7.27 -7.90
N GLN A 178 -8.58 7.61 -6.83
CA GLN A 178 -9.16 8.42 -5.75
C GLN A 178 -9.49 9.83 -6.20
N ASN A 179 -8.59 10.43 -6.99
CA ASN A 179 -8.82 11.78 -7.53
C ASN A 179 -9.95 11.80 -8.56
N PHE A 180 -10.08 10.76 -9.40
CA PHE A 180 -11.20 10.63 -10.34
C PHE A 180 -12.54 10.55 -9.58
N ALA A 181 -12.63 9.66 -8.61
CA ALA A 181 -13.85 9.49 -7.81
C ALA A 181 -14.19 10.76 -7.01
N ARG A 182 -13.19 11.45 -6.45
CA ARG A 182 -13.40 12.72 -5.73
C ARG A 182 -13.94 13.82 -6.64
N GLN A 183 -13.35 13.99 -7.85
CA GLN A 183 -13.82 14.99 -8.81
C GLN A 183 -15.25 14.68 -9.25
N LEU A 184 -15.56 13.43 -9.61
CA LEU A 184 -16.92 13.03 -9.99
C LEU A 184 -17.94 13.25 -8.85
N ALA A 185 -17.55 12.96 -7.60
CA ALA A 185 -18.40 13.24 -6.44
C ALA A 185 -18.62 14.75 -6.24
N ALA A 186 -17.58 15.57 -6.35
CA ALA A 186 -17.69 17.02 -6.23
C ALA A 186 -18.58 17.62 -7.34
N ILE A 187 -18.45 17.16 -8.58
CA ILE A 187 -19.30 17.58 -9.71
C ILE A 187 -20.75 17.15 -9.45
N LYS A 188 -20.98 15.92 -8.98
CA LYS A 188 -22.33 15.43 -8.63
C LYS A 188 -23.02 16.27 -7.59
N LEU A 189 -22.26 16.82 -6.64
CA LEU A 189 -22.76 17.68 -5.56
C LEU A 189 -22.80 19.18 -5.94
N GLY A 190 -22.48 19.54 -7.19
CA GLY A 190 -22.43 20.92 -7.65
C GLY A 190 -21.29 21.76 -7.06
N GLN A 191 -20.25 21.13 -6.52
CA GLN A 191 -19.09 21.78 -5.89
C GLN A 191 -17.92 22.00 -6.87
N GLN A 192 -18.02 21.46 -8.07
CA GLN A 192 -17.03 21.58 -9.15
C GLN A 192 -17.74 21.63 -10.49
N ASP A 193 -17.23 22.44 -11.43
CA ASP A 193 -17.70 22.44 -12.82
C ASP A 193 -17.53 21.05 -13.45
N PRO A 194 -18.32 20.69 -14.49
CA PRO A 194 -18.28 19.37 -15.09
C PRO A 194 -17.04 19.15 -15.98
N VAL A 195 -15.86 19.51 -15.45
CA VAL A 195 -14.55 19.36 -16.09
C VAL A 195 -13.63 18.57 -15.16
N MET A 196 -13.08 17.47 -15.65
CA MET A 196 -12.13 16.64 -14.92
C MET A 196 -10.71 16.83 -15.44
N LYS A 197 -9.77 17.14 -14.55
CA LYS A 197 -8.34 17.16 -14.86
C LYS A 197 -7.72 15.81 -14.51
N VAL A 198 -7.09 15.16 -15.49
CA VAL A 198 -6.51 13.82 -15.39
C VAL A 198 -5.09 13.80 -15.93
N GLY A 199 -4.25 12.88 -15.42
CA GLY A 199 -2.92 12.62 -15.93
C GLY A 199 -2.93 11.65 -17.12
N ASN A 200 -1.88 10.81 -17.19
CA ASN A 200 -1.73 9.81 -18.24
C ASN A 200 -2.80 8.71 -18.12
N LEU A 201 -3.60 8.53 -19.17
CA LEU A 201 -4.64 7.50 -19.26
C LEU A 201 -4.23 6.27 -20.07
N ASP A 202 -3.02 6.27 -20.67
CA ASP A 202 -2.56 5.21 -21.58
C ASP A 202 -1.83 4.07 -20.85
N SER A 203 -1.78 4.11 -19.53
CA SER A 203 -1.15 3.08 -18.72
C SER A 203 -2.17 2.11 -18.12
N SER A 204 -1.70 0.90 -17.80
CA SER A 204 -2.50 -0.14 -17.13
C SER A 204 -1.85 -0.58 -15.83
N ARG A 205 -2.65 -0.88 -14.81
CA ARG A 205 -2.19 -1.20 -13.47
C ARG A 205 -2.93 -2.41 -12.88
N ASP A 206 -2.19 -3.22 -12.14
CA ASP A 206 -2.74 -4.30 -11.33
C ASP A 206 -3.20 -3.72 -9.99
N PHE A 207 -4.52 -3.65 -9.83
CA PHE A 207 -5.17 -3.11 -8.63
C PHE A 207 -5.68 -4.23 -7.74
N VAL A 208 -5.38 -4.12 -6.46
CA VAL A 208 -5.87 -5.03 -5.41
C VAL A 208 -6.81 -4.24 -4.50
N ASP A 209 -8.03 -4.74 -4.29
CA ASP A 209 -8.89 -4.15 -3.26
C ASP A 209 -8.20 -4.27 -1.89
N VAL A 210 -8.21 -3.21 -1.12
CA VAL A 210 -7.54 -3.16 0.19
C VAL A 210 -8.02 -4.26 1.14
N ARG A 211 -9.30 -4.66 1.03
CA ARG A 211 -9.89 -5.72 1.85
C ARG A 211 -9.35 -7.10 1.47
N ASP A 212 -9.11 -7.34 0.17
CA ASP A 212 -8.41 -8.53 -0.32
C ASP A 212 -6.93 -8.49 0.06
N GLY A 213 -6.33 -7.30 -0.02
CA GLY A 213 -4.96 -7.06 0.37
C GLY A 213 -4.68 -7.38 1.84
N VAL A 214 -5.53 -6.93 2.76
CA VAL A 214 -5.32 -7.23 4.19
C VAL A 214 -5.58 -8.70 4.51
N ARG A 215 -6.47 -9.40 3.77
CA ARG A 215 -6.62 -10.86 3.88
C ARG A 215 -5.35 -11.59 3.43
N ALA A 216 -4.68 -11.10 2.37
CA ALA A 216 -3.39 -11.63 1.96
C ALA A 216 -2.31 -11.44 3.02
N LEU A 217 -2.22 -10.25 3.62
CA LEU A 217 -1.28 -9.98 4.72
C LEU A 217 -1.52 -10.91 5.92
N TRP A 218 -2.78 -11.15 6.28
CA TRP A 218 -3.13 -12.09 7.35
C TRP A 218 -2.76 -13.54 6.99
N LEU A 219 -3.04 -13.97 5.75
CA LEU A 219 -2.64 -15.30 5.30
C LEU A 219 -1.11 -15.48 5.28
N LEU A 220 -0.36 -14.47 4.86
CA LEU A 220 1.11 -14.49 4.89
C LEU A 220 1.67 -14.58 6.32
N ALA A 221 1.00 -13.94 7.28
CA ALA A 221 1.36 -14.11 8.69
C ALA A 221 1.16 -15.54 9.19
N GLN A 222 0.16 -16.24 8.68
CA GLN A 222 -0.15 -17.62 9.08
C GLN A 222 0.65 -18.68 8.32
N LYS A 223 0.83 -18.49 7.00
CA LYS A 223 1.34 -19.53 6.07
C LYS A 223 2.55 -19.13 5.25
N GLY A 224 2.96 -17.86 5.28
CA GLY A 224 4.12 -17.39 4.54
C GLY A 224 5.40 -18.09 5.00
N VAL A 225 6.25 -18.47 4.05
CA VAL A 225 7.55 -19.08 4.34
C VAL A 225 8.52 -17.97 4.73
N SER A 226 9.19 -18.16 5.87
CA SER A 226 10.18 -17.21 6.38
C SER A 226 11.34 -17.02 5.38
N GLY A 227 11.74 -15.78 5.17
CA GLY A 227 12.77 -15.40 4.20
C GLY A 227 12.27 -15.21 2.77
N GLU A 228 11.00 -15.55 2.47
CA GLU A 228 10.44 -15.49 1.13
C GLU A 228 9.67 -14.19 0.83
N ALA A 229 9.79 -13.74 -0.43
CA ALA A 229 8.99 -12.64 -0.96
C ALA A 229 7.75 -13.17 -1.71
N TYR A 230 6.66 -12.39 -1.69
CA TYR A 230 5.38 -12.74 -2.33
C TYR A 230 4.79 -11.51 -3.03
N ASN A 231 4.52 -11.61 -4.33
CA ASN A 231 3.76 -10.60 -5.04
C ASN A 231 2.31 -10.57 -4.56
N GLN A 232 1.91 -9.46 -4.00
CA GLN A 232 0.53 -9.22 -3.59
C GLN A 232 -0.19 -8.41 -4.68
N CYS A 233 -0.64 -9.11 -5.71
CA CYS A 233 -1.25 -8.59 -6.93
C CYS A 233 -2.52 -9.37 -7.28
N ALA A 234 -3.39 -8.79 -8.11
CA ALA A 234 -4.62 -9.44 -8.56
C ALA A 234 -4.40 -10.36 -9.77
N GLY A 235 -3.32 -10.16 -10.53
CA GLY A 235 -3.05 -10.87 -11.77
C GLY A 235 -3.88 -10.38 -12.96
N LYS A 236 -4.45 -9.17 -12.85
CA LYS A 236 -5.17 -8.50 -13.93
C LYS A 236 -4.83 -7.01 -13.93
N ALA A 237 -4.35 -6.51 -15.06
CA ALA A 237 -4.13 -5.08 -15.27
C ALA A 237 -5.40 -4.43 -15.84
N TRP A 238 -5.74 -3.26 -15.30
CA TRP A 238 -6.84 -2.42 -15.75
C TRP A 238 -6.29 -1.13 -16.34
N GLY A 239 -6.79 -0.74 -17.53
CA GLY A 239 -6.45 0.54 -18.16
C GLY A 239 -6.94 1.72 -17.33
N MET A 240 -6.13 2.79 -17.28
CA MET A 240 -6.54 3.99 -16.53
C MET A 240 -7.76 4.66 -17.17
N ARG A 241 -7.84 4.67 -18.53
CA ARG A 241 -9.02 5.15 -19.24
C ARG A 241 -10.24 4.29 -18.96
N GLU A 242 -10.13 2.97 -19.06
CA GLU A 242 -11.19 2.03 -18.72
C GLU A 242 -11.70 2.24 -17.28
N SER A 243 -10.79 2.44 -16.33
CA SER A 243 -11.13 2.71 -14.93
C SER A 243 -11.90 4.03 -14.75
N LEU A 244 -11.52 5.06 -15.50
CA LEU A 244 -12.24 6.33 -15.51
C LEU A 244 -13.64 6.17 -16.12
N ASP A 245 -13.77 5.46 -17.23
CA ASP A 245 -15.06 5.22 -17.93
C ASP A 245 -16.03 4.46 -17.02
N ILE A 246 -15.53 3.47 -16.26
CA ILE A 246 -16.31 2.76 -15.23
C ILE A 246 -16.80 3.72 -14.15
N LEU A 247 -15.92 4.59 -13.62
CA LEU A 247 -16.29 5.57 -12.60
C LEU A 247 -17.30 6.60 -13.13
N MET A 248 -17.15 7.07 -14.36
CA MET A 248 -18.12 7.98 -15.02
C MET A 248 -19.49 7.30 -15.13
N ARG A 249 -19.56 6.04 -15.55
CA ARG A 249 -20.79 5.26 -15.60
C ARG A 249 -21.44 5.11 -14.21
N ILE A 250 -20.66 4.78 -13.19
CA ILE A 250 -21.11 4.64 -11.80
C ILE A 250 -21.69 5.96 -11.27
N SER A 251 -21.02 7.08 -11.55
CA SER A 251 -21.43 8.40 -11.06
C SER A 251 -22.68 8.93 -11.74
N GLY A 252 -22.94 8.52 -12.99
CA GLY A 252 -24.01 9.05 -13.84
C GLY A 252 -23.84 10.53 -14.18
N VAL A 253 -22.59 11.05 -14.13
CA VAL A 253 -22.27 12.47 -14.43
C VAL A 253 -21.61 12.59 -15.79
N ASN A 254 -22.10 13.50 -16.61
CA ASN A 254 -21.44 13.85 -17.86
C ASN A 254 -20.36 14.90 -17.59
N VAL A 255 -19.13 14.62 -18.02
CA VAL A 255 -17.98 15.49 -17.79
C VAL A 255 -17.11 15.62 -19.03
N GLU A 256 -16.48 16.77 -19.18
CA GLU A 256 -15.36 16.96 -20.10
C GLU A 256 -14.09 16.46 -19.43
N VAL A 257 -13.32 15.58 -20.09
CA VAL A 257 -12.05 15.05 -19.58
C VAL A 257 -10.89 15.79 -20.24
N GLN A 258 -10.13 16.54 -19.45
CA GLN A 258 -8.97 17.29 -19.89
C GLN A 258 -7.69 16.68 -19.32
N GLN A 259 -6.75 16.28 -20.18
CA GLN A 259 -5.44 15.83 -19.75
C GLN A 259 -4.57 17.02 -19.35
N ASP A 260 -4.01 16.96 -18.13
CA ASP A 260 -3.06 17.93 -17.61
C ASP A 260 -1.65 17.31 -17.59
N LYS A 261 -0.76 17.86 -18.42
CA LYS A 261 0.63 17.38 -18.52
C LYS A 261 1.42 17.52 -17.22
N GLN A 262 1.02 18.41 -16.31
CA GLN A 262 1.65 18.56 -15.00
C GLN A 262 1.41 17.34 -14.09
N LEU A 263 0.39 16.53 -14.39
CA LEU A 263 0.07 15.29 -13.69
C LEU A 263 0.79 14.06 -14.27
N PHE A 264 1.57 14.20 -15.33
CA PHE A 264 2.36 13.13 -15.94
C PHE A 264 3.62 12.91 -15.11
N ARG A 265 4.01 11.66 -14.92
CA ARG A 265 5.20 11.29 -14.14
C ARG A 265 6.28 10.72 -15.05
N PRO A 266 7.56 11.07 -14.86
CA PRO A 266 8.67 10.49 -15.62
C PRO A 266 8.78 8.97 -15.52
N SER A 267 8.24 8.40 -14.45
CA SER A 267 8.29 6.97 -14.12
C SER A 267 7.01 6.21 -14.46
N ASP A 268 6.14 6.74 -15.34
CA ASP A 268 4.91 6.06 -15.72
C ASP A 268 5.21 4.84 -16.60
N GLU A 269 5.21 3.68 -15.99
CA GLU A 269 5.27 2.39 -16.68
C GLU A 269 4.01 2.19 -17.52
N LYS A 270 4.18 1.63 -18.73
CA LYS A 270 3.04 1.33 -19.62
C LYS A 270 2.10 0.30 -19.01
N VAL A 271 2.66 -0.77 -18.49
CA VAL A 271 1.89 -1.87 -17.85
C VAL A 271 2.59 -2.32 -16.57
N LEU A 272 1.84 -2.33 -15.47
CA LEU A 272 2.23 -3.00 -14.24
C LEU A 272 1.27 -4.17 -14.00
N LEU A 273 1.77 -5.40 -14.16
CA LEU A 273 1.00 -6.64 -13.99
C LEU A 273 1.86 -7.69 -13.26
N GLY A 274 1.39 -8.17 -12.12
CA GLY A 274 2.04 -9.21 -11.34
C GLY A 274 1.49 -10.61 -11.58
N ASP A 275 2.29 -11.63 -11.28
CA ASP A 275 1.87 -13.02 -11.17
C ASP A 275 1.52 -13.33 -9.70
N PRO A 276 0.26 -13.61 -9.36
CA PRO A 276 -0.15 -13.94 -7.99
C PRO A 276 0.05 -15.42 -7.62
N SER A 277 0.55 -16.27 -8.52
CA SER A 277 0.54 -17.74 -8.38
C SER A 277 1.18 -18.22 -7.08
N LYS A 278 2.28 -17.60 -6.66
CA LYS A 278 2.99 -17.96 -5.41
C LYS A 278 2.11 -17.69 -4.19
N LEU A 279 1.46 -16.53 -4.11
CA LEU A 279 0.52 -16.21 -3.03
C LEU A 279 -0.76 -17.07 -3.12
N GLN A 280 -1.23 -17.35 -4.33
CA GLN A 280 -2.39 -18.22 -4.57
C GLN A 280 -2.14 -19.67 -4.15
N SER A 281 -0.90 -20.16 -4.20
CA SER A 281 -0.55 -21.51 -3.73
C SER A 281 -0.77 -21.68 -2.22
N LEU A 282 -0.75 -20.59 -1.45
CA LEU A 282 -1.09 -20.58 -0.03
C LEU A 282 -2.60 -20.58 0.25
N GLY A 283 -3.44 -20.41 -0.80
CA GLY A 283 -4.90 -20.39 -0.72
C GLY A 283 -5.55 -19.01 -0.85
N TRP A 284 -4.77 -17.94 -1.12
CA TRP A 284 -5.35 -16.61 -1.35
C TRP A 284 -6.02 -16.49 -2.72
N ARG A 285 -7.08 -15.68 -2.77
CA ARG A 285 -7.74 -15.27 -4.03
C ARG A 285 -8.31 -13.86 -3.87
N CYS A 286 -8.26 -13.06 -4.94
CA CYS A 286 -9.07 -11.85 -5.05
C CYS A 286 -10.54 -12.24 -5.07
N GLY A 287 -11.33 -11.68 -4.16
CA GLY A 287 -12.76 -11.96 -4.03
C GLY A 287 -13.64 -10.76 -4.37
N ILE A 288 -13.09 -9.56 -4.41
CA ILE A 288 -13.86 -8.33 -4.64
C ILE A 288 -13.67 -7.87 -6.10
N PRO A 289 -14.75 -7.81 -6.90
CA PRO A 289 -14.68 -7.31 -8.27
C PRO A 289 -14.18 -5.84 -8.29
N PHE A 290 -13.35 -5.50 -9.27
CA PHE A 290 -12.77 -4.15 -9.38
C PHE A 290 -13.84 -3.05 -9.51
N GLU A 291 -14.92 -3.30 -10.27
CA GLU A 291 -16.04 -2.35 -10.37
C GLU A 291 -16.68 -2.08 -9.01
N ARG A 292 -16.81 -3.10 -8.16
CA ARG A 292 -17.31 -2.92 -6.78
C ARG A 292 -16.38 -2.06 -5.94
N THR A 293 -15.07 -2.23 -6.10
CA THR A 293 -14.07 -1.38 -5.44
C THR A 293 -14.23 0.08 -5.87
N LEU A 294 -14.41 0.34 -7.17
CA LEU A 294 -14.61 1.69 -7.70
C LEU A 294 -15.92 2.31 -7.19
N GLU A 295 -17.01 1.54 -7.14
CA GLU A 295 -18.29 1.98 -6.57
C GLU A 295 -18.13 2.40 -5.10
N ASP A 296 -17.46 1.57 -4.30
CA ASP A 296 -17.24 1.85 -2.87
C ASP A 296 -16.35 3.09 -2.67
N ILE A 297 -15.33 3.29 -3.52
CA ILE A 297 -14.49 4.51 -3.50
C ILE A 297 -15.33 5.74 -3.83
N TYR A 298 -16.16 5.70 -4.87
CA TYR A 298 -17.00 6.81 -5.28
C TYR A 298 -18.04 7.16 -4.18
N ARG A 299 -18.71 6.16 -3.62
CA ARG A 299 -19.66 6.33 -2.51
C ARG A 299 -18.99 6.96 -1.28
N ASN A 300 -17.80 6.49 -0.92
CA ASN A 300 -17.02 7.06 0.17
C ASN A 300 -16.69 8.55 -0.04
N TRP A 301 -16.40 8.96 -1.29
CA TRP A 301 -16.17 10.36 -1.60
C TRP A 301 -17.46 11.19 -1.56
N LEU A 302 -18.60 10.67 -2.01
CA LEU A 302 -19.89 11.34 -1.86
C LEU A 302 -20.19 11.63 -0.39
N GLU A 303 -20.07 10.63 0.49
CA GLU A 303 -20.30 10.78 1.93
C GLU A 303 -19.33 11.76 2.62
N ARG A 304 -18.10 11.88 2.10
CA ARG A 304 -17.07 12.77 2.66
C ARG A 304 -17.24 14.22 2.24
N LEU A 305 -17.86 14.47 1.11
CA LEU A 305 -18.06 15.80 0.53
C LEU A 305 -19.47 16.35 0.81
N SER A 306 -20.47 15.48 1.09
CA SER A 306 -21.77 15.85 1.62
C SER A 306 -21.68 16.31 3.07
#